data_354231060225933727fdc34b9bda8d92
#
_entry.id   354231060225933727fdc34b9bda8d92
#
_cell.length_a   1.000
_cell.length_b   1.000
_cell.length_c   1.000
_cell.angle_alpha   90.00
_cell.angle_beta   90.00
_cell.angle_gamma   90.00
#
_symmetry.space_group_name_H-M   'P 1'
#
loop_
_entity.id
_entity.type
_entity.pdbx_description
1 polymer ?
#
loop_
_entity_poly.entity_id
_entity_poly.type
_entity_poly.pdbx_seq_one_letter_code
_entity_poly.pdbx_strand_id
1 'polypeptide(L)'
;MVSAVFHSPLEASAPPVTSTHSPIGKAMSKPQTEAPAAPVVSARPSAASRDFRGVWMAVLPPVLGLACLVLLWQLIASTSNSGIPKPAETWAQALEVFSDPFYSEGPNDQGIGWNVLASLQRVAIGFGLAALVGIPAGFAIGRFEFLSRMFNPLISLLRPVSPLAWLPIGLLVFKGANPAAIWTIFICSIWPMIINTAVGVQRVPQDYMNVARVLNLSEWKIFTKILFPAVLPYLLTGVRLAVGTAWLVIVAAEMLTGGVGIGFWVWDEWNNLNVSSIIIAIFVIGIVGLLLEFALIKIATLFTFEEVKS
;
A
#
# COMPACT_ATOMS: atom_id res chain seq x y z
N MET A 1 11.25 31.37 -27.01
CA MET A 1 12.03 32.16 -26.05
C MET A 1 11.44 31.83 -24.68
N VAL A 2 12.07 31.13 -23.84
CA VAL A 2 13.19 31.11 -22.98
C VAL A 2 13.49 29.67 -22.59
N SER A 3 14.63 29.16 -23.01
CA SER A 3 15.21 27.89 -22.63
C SER A 3 15.95 28.09 -21.31
N ALA A 4 15.53 27.44 -20.22
CA ALA A 4 16.30 27.41 -18.98
C ALA A 4 17.06 26.08 -18.92
N VAL A 5 18.34 26.14 -19.16
CA VAL A 5 19.34 25.08 -19.04
C VAL A 5 19.65 24.92 -17.55
N PHE A 6 19.33 23.77 -16.96
CA PHE A 6 19.86 23.36 -15.66
C PHE A 6 21.19 22.64 -15.88
N HIS A 7 22.29 23.32 -15.62
CA HIS A 7 23.61 22.71 -15.49
C HIS A 7 23.73 22.03 -14.11
N SER A 8 24.07 20.77 -14.12
CA SER A 8 24.47 19.99 -12.95
C SER A 8 25.98 20.26 -12.68
N PRO A 9 26.36 20.67 -11.47
CA PRO A 9 27.76 20.81 -11.08
C PRO A 9 28.23 19.61 -10.25
N LEU A 10 28.76 18.58 -10.89
CA LEU A 10 29.56 17.52 -10.23
C LEU A 10 30.41 16.79 -11.28
N GLU A 11 31.38 17.52 -11.90
CA GLU A 11 32.58 16.93 -12.43
C GLU A 11 33.75 17.50 -11.62
N ALA A 12 34.15 16.81 -10.57
CA ALA A 12 35.39 17.05 -9.86
C ALA A 12 36.35 15.89 -10.13
N SER A 13 37.27 16.16 -11.06
CA SER A 13 38.67 15.71 -11.16
C SER A 13 39.10 14.44 -10.43
N ALA A 14 39.34 13.37 -11.18
CA ALA A 14 40.20 12.26 -10.79
C ALA A 14 41.67 12.68 -10.92
N PRO A 15 42.56 12.34 -9.94
CA PRO A 15 44.01 12.58 -10.07
C PRO A 15 44.67 11.54 -10.99
N PRO A 16 45.82 11.89 -11.63
CA PRO A 16 46.48 11.02 -12.60
C PRO A 16 47.18 9.84 -11.95
N VAL A 17 47.00 8.67 -12.56
CA VAL A 17 47.67 7.42 -12.21
C VAL A 17 49.11 7.50 -12.73
N THR A 18 50.07 7.63 -11.83
CA THR A 18 51.50 7.46 -12.13
C THR A 18 51.86 5.97 -12.11
N SER A 19 52.21 5.46 -13.27
CA SER A 19 52.82 4.15 -13.44
C SER A 19 54.29 4.19 -13.00
N THR A 20 54.65 3.47 -11.93
CA THR A 20 56.06 3.15 -11.63
C THR A 20 56.25 1.65 -11.77
N HIS A 21 56.98 1.28 -12.82
CA HIS A 21 57.63 -0.01 -12.96
C HIS A 21 58.67 -0.19 -11.86
N SER A 22 58.70 -1.32 -11.20
CA SER A 22 59.87 -1.77 -10.45
C SER A 22 60.03 -3.30 -10.58
N PRO A 23 61.30 -3.80 -10.61
CA PRO A 23 61.62 -5.08 -11.20
C PRO A 23 61.58 -6.26 -10.19
N ILE A 24 61.45 -7.44 -10.81
CA ILE A 24 61.45 -8.77 -10.20
C ILE A 24 62.69 -9.01 -9.35
N GLY A 25 62.52 -9.19 -8.06
CA GLY A 25 63.50 -9.73 -7.15
C GLY A 25 63.03 -11.05 -6.53
N LYS A 26 63.57 -12.17 -6.95
CA LYS A 26 63.42 -13.47 -6.31
C LYS A 26 64.02 -13.42 -4.91
N ALA A 27 63.19 -13.66 -3.89
CA ALA A 27 63.69 -14.06 -2.57
C ALA A 27 62.95 -15.33 -2.15
N MET A 28 63.68 -16.42 -2.09
CA MET A 28 63.28 -17.70 -1.47
C MET A 28 63.03 -17.46 0.02
N SER A 29 61.81 -17.60 0.49
CA SER A 29 61.47 -17.66 1.90
C SER A 29 61.44 -19.13 2.38
N LYS A 30 62.15 -19.38 3.48
CA LYS A 30 62.23 -20.63 4.22
C LYS A 30 60.85 -21.10 4.70
N PRO A 31 60.62 -22.41 4.88
CA PRO A 31 59.41 -22.93 5.45
C PRO A 31 59.24 -22.47 6.91
N GLN A 32 58.16 -21.78 7.20
CA GLN A 32 57.77 -21.50 8.57
C GLN A 32 57.14 -22.74 9.20
N THR A 33 57.77 -23.16 10.30
CA THR A 33 57.27 -24.21 11.18
C THR A 33 55.94 -23.77 11.78
N GLU A 34 54.85 -24.46 11.49
CA GLU A 34 53.53 -24.27 12.10
C GLU A 34 53.63 -24.45 13.63
N ALA A 35 53.34 -23.40 14.36
CA ALA A 35 53.13 -23.47 15.80
C ALA A 35 51.78 -24.15 16.07
N PRO A 36 51.63 -24.96 17.12
CA PRO A 36 50.37 -25.66 17.41
C PRO A 36 49.27 -24.69 17.73
N ALA A 37 48.13 -24.86 17.03
CA ALA A 37 46.93 -24.08 17.21
C ALA A 37 46.45 -24.13 18.68
N ALA A 38 46.34 -22.96 19.29
CA ALA A 38 45.71 -22.81 20.60
C ALA A 38 44.24 -23.30 20.57
N PRO A 39 43.75 -23.93 21.64
CA PRO A 39 42.39 -24.44 21.67
C PRO A 39 41.38 -23.31 21.50
N VAL A 40 40.52 -23.43 20.49
CA VAL A 40 39.38 -22.56 20.27
C VAL A 40 38.46 -22.70 21.49
N VAL A 41 38.56 -21.75 22.42
CA VAL A 41 37.58 -21.63 23.51
C VAL A 41 36.25 -21.25 22.85
N SER A 42 35.34 -22.22 22.74
CA SER A 42 33.96 -21.96 22.32
C SER A 42 33.35 -20.98 23.31
N ALA A 43 33.17 -19.73 22.85
CA ALA A 43 32.42 -18.74 23.59
C ALA A 43 31.01 -19.31 23.83
N ARG A 44 30.68 -19.57 25.09
CA ARG A 44 29.31 -19.89 25.51
C ARG A 44 28.41 -18.78 24.98
N PRO A 45 27.22 -19.09 24.38
CA PRO A 45 26.28 -18.07 24.00
C PRO A 45 25.93 -17.28 25.24
N SER A 46 26.31 -16.01 25.25
CA SER A 46 25.91 -15.04 26.25
C SER A 46 24.37 -15.10 26.33
N ALA A 47 23.83 -15.37 27.51
CA ALA A 47 22.42 -15.32 27.77
C ALA A 47 21.91 -14.01 27.20
N ALA A 48 21.01 -14.08 26.21
CA ALA A 48 20.40 -12.92 25.58
C ALA A 48 19.71 -12.12 26.70
N SER A 49 20.35 -11.06 27.14
CA SER A 49 19.71 -10.05 27.97
C SER A 49 18.50 -9.58 27.16
N ARG A 50 17.29 -9.81 27.67
CA ARG A 50 16.08 -9.26 27.06
C ARG A 50 16.28 -7.75 26.99
N ASP A 51 16.54 -7.27 25.80
CA ASP A 51 16.77 -5.87 25.52
C ASP A 51 15.45 -5.11 25.72
N PHE A 52 15.13 -4.81 27.00
CA PHE A 52 13.99 -3.97 27.38
C PHE A 52 14.01 -2.64 26.61
N ARG A 53 15.19 -2.18 26.25
CA ARG A 53 15.40 -0.95 25.47
C ARG A 53 14.76 -1.02 24.08
N GLY A 54 14.83 -2.18 23.40
CA GLY A 54 14.17 -2.39 22.11
C GLY A 54 12.65 -2.36 22.21
N VAL A 55 12.08 -2.96 23.26
CA VAL A 55 10.63 -2.94 23.52
C VAL A 55 10.15 -1.51 23.87
N TRP A 56 10.89 -0.78 24.69
CA TRP A 56 10.57 0.62 25.03
C TRP A 56 10.61 1.54 23.81
N MET A 57 11.60 1.38 22.94
CA MET A 57 11.72 2.16 21.71
C MET A 57 10.67 1.80 20.66
N ALA A 58 10.11 0.60 20.74
CA ALA A 58 9.03 0.17 19.82
C ALA A 58 7.65 0.65 20.31
N VAL A 59 7.40 0.71 21.61
CA VAL A 59 6.07 1.01 22.18
C VAL A 59 5.91 2.46 22.61
N LEU A 60 6.95 3.06 23.22
CA LEU A 60 6.85 4.40 23.79
C LEU A 60 6.55 5.50 22.75
N PRO A 61 7.22 5.59 21.58
CA PRO A 61 6.93 6.64 20.62
C PRO A 61 5.50 6.61 20.08
N PRO A 62 4.91 5.46 19.66
CA PRO A 62 3.52 5.39 19.25
C PRO A 62 2.53 5.80 20.35
N VAL A 63 2.77 5.36 21.58
CA VAL A 63 1.92 5.72 22.73
C VAL A 63 1.99 7.22 23.04
N LEU A 64 3.19 7.81 23.02
CA LEU A 64 3.36 9.26 23.19
C LEU A 64 2.70 10.05 22.05
N GLY A 65 2.81 9.58 20.81
CA GLY A 65 2.13 10.18 19.67
C GLY A 65 0.60 10.18 19.85
N LEU A 66 0.04 9.03 20.24
CA LEU A 66 -1.39 8.91 20.51
C LEU A 66 -1.83 9.80 21.70
N ALA A 67 -1.06 9.81 22.79
CA ALA A 67 -1.34 10.67 23.94
C ALA A 67 -1.30 12.15 23.56
N CYS A 68 -0.33 12.56 22.73
CA CYS A 68 -0.21 13.93 22.23
C CYS A 68 -1.43 14.32 21.37
N LEU A 69 -1.90 13.42 20.52
CA LEU A 69 -3.09 13.62 19.69
C LEU A 69 -4.35 13.77 20.56
N VAL A 70 -4.54 12.93 21.58
CA VAL A 70 -5.69 13.01 22.49
C VAL A 70 -5.63 14.28 23.33
N LEU A 71 -4.44 14.69 23.79
CA LEU A 71 -4.26 15.94 24.51
C LEU A 71 -4.57 17.16 23.66
N LEU A 72 -4.11 17.17 22.40
CA LEU A 72 -4.42 18.23 21.45
C LEU A 72 -5.93 18.30 21.18
N TRP A 73 -6.59 17.15 20.98
CA TRP A 73 -8.04 17.09 20.85
C TRP A 73 -8.75 17.62 22.09
N GLN A 74 -8.36 17.21 23.30
CA GLN A 74 -8.91 17.71 24.56
C GLN A 74 -8.75 19.23 24.69
N LEU A 75 -7.58 19.77 24.31
CA LEU A 75 -7.32 21.21 24.31
C LEU A 75 -8.26 21.95 23.35
N ILE A 76 -8.39 21.49 22.12
CA ILE A 76 -9.28 22.09 21.11
C ILE A 76 -10.74 22.04 21.60
N ALA A 77 -11.18 20.88 22.09
CA ALA A 77 -12.55 20.70 22.59
C ALA A 77 -12.87 21.56 23.82
N SER A 78 -11.85 21.89 24.68
CA SER A 78 -12.06 22.70 25.87
C SER A 78 -11.92 24.20 25.67
N THR A 79 -11.24 24.64 24.59
CA THR A 79 -10.87 26.07 24.43
C THR A 79 -11.95 26.88 23.72
N SER A 80 -12.92 26.26 23.05
CA SER A 80 -13.88 27.01 22.26
C SER A 80 -15.32 26.48 22.37
N ASN A 81 -16.27 27.37 22.07
CA ASN A 81 -17.65 27.05 21.70
C ASN A 81 -17.70 26.22 20.38
N SER A 82 -16.72 25.31 20.15
CA SER A 82 -16.44 24.69 18.85
C SER A 82 -17.45 23.62 18.44
N GLY A 83 -18.35 23.21 19.33
CA GLY A 83 -19.25 22.09 19.04
C GLY A 83 -18.53 20.73 18.90
N ILE A 84 -17.21 20.68 19.17
CA ILE A 84 -16.44 19.45 19.15
C ILE A 84 -16.56 18.77 20.52
N PRO A 85 -17.04 17.51 20.60
CA PRO A 85 -17.18 16.77 21.84
C PRO A 85 -15.80 16.44 22.44
N LYS A 86 -15.77 16.35 23.77
CA LYS A 86 -14.57 15.94 24.49
C LYS A 86 -14.31 14.44 24.29
N PRO A 87 -13.04 13.99 24.42
CA PRO A 87 -12.72 12.56 24.33
C PRO A 87 -13.56 11.66 25.26
N ALA A 88 -13.89 12.14 26.48
CA ALA A 88 -14.72 11.39 27.42
C ALA A 88 -16.17 11.23 26.94
N GLU A 89 -16.76 12.26 26.35
CA GLU A 89 -18.11 12.23 25.78
C GLU A 89 -18.17 11.28 24.57
N THR A 90 -17.16 11.36 23.70
CA THR A 90 -17.04 10.45 22.55
C THR A 90 -16.83 9.00 22.99
N TRP A 91 -16.08 8.79 24.09
CA TRP A 91 -15.92 7.44 24.65
C TRP A 91 -17.24 6.87 25.19
N ALA A 92 -18.04 7.66 25.90
CA ALA A 92 -19.36 7.24 26.37
C ALA A 92 -20.28 6.86 25.17
N GLN A 93 -20.30 7.71 24.14
CA GLN A 93 -21.04 7.42 22.90
C GLN A 93 -20.52 6.15 22.20
N ALA A 94 -19.21 5.92 22.20
CA ALA A 94 -18.64 4.70 21.63
C ALA A 94 -19.13 3.44 22.33
N LEU A 95 -19.24 3.46 23.69
CA LEU A 95 -19.78 2.33 24.43
C LEU A 95 -21.24 2.04 24.06
N GLU A 96 -22.03 3.07 23.78
CA GLU A 96 -23.41 2.93 23.33
C GLU A 96 -23.45 2.33 21.91
N VAL A 97 -22.74 2.90 20.94
CA VAL A 97 -22.67 2.44 19.55
C VAL A 97 -22.18 0.99 19.46
N PHE A 98 -21.21 0.61 20.29
CA PHE A 98 -20.66 -0.76 20.29
C PHE A 98 -21.40 -1.71 21.22
N SER A 99 -22.44 -1.28 21.95
CA SER A 99 -23.28 -2.19 22.74
C SER A 99 -24.13 -3.12 21.86
N ASP A 100 -24.63 -2.59 20.73
CA ASP A 100 -25.30 -3.38 19.69
C ASP A 100 -24.86 -2.92 18.28
N PRO A 101 -23.69 -3.35 17.81
CA PRO A 101 -23.14 -2.90 16.53
C PRO A 101 -23.87 -3.49 15.32
N PHE A 102 -24.77 -4.48 15.52
CA PHE A 102 -25.48 -5.19 14.47
C PHE A 102 -27.00 -5.04 14.58
N TYR A 103 -27.50 -4.01 15.26
CA TYR A 103 -28.94 -3.72 15.27
C TYR A 103 -29.46 -3.40 13.86
N SER A 104 -30.76 -3.63 13.63
CA SER A 104 -31.43 -3.34 12.37
C SER A 104 -32.88 -2.96 12.67
N GLU A 105 -33.15 -1.68 12.72
CA GLU A 105 -34.48 -1.11 13.01
C GLU A 105 -35.22 -0.62 11.75
N GLY A 106 -34.46 -0.47 10.64
CA GLY A 106 -35.00 -0.04 9.36
C GLY A 106 -34.10 -0.33 8.17
N PRO A 107 -34.56 -0.04 6.93
CA PRO A 107 -33.76 -0.30 5.72
C PRO A 107 -32.43 0.42 5.69
N ASN A 108 -32.35 1.62 6.27
CA ASN A 108 -31.15 2.46 6.36
C ASN A 108 -30.70 2.69 7.81
N ASP A 109 -31.48 2.23 8.78
CA ASP A 109 -31.20 2.35 10.21
C ASP A 109 -30.59 1.04 10.72
N GLN A 110 -29.30 0.94 10.58
CA GLN A 110 -28.53 -0.25 10.90
C GLN A 110 -27.26 0.10 11.67
N GLY A 111 -26.89 -0.81 12.58
CA GLY A 111 -25.70 -0.68 13.38
C GLY A 111 -24.41 -0.54 12.56
N ILE A 112 -23.38 0.03 13.18
CA ILE A 112 -22.09 0.33 12.55
C ILE A 112 -21.45 -0.92 11.93
N GLY A 113 -21.67 -2.11 12.51
CA GLY A 113 -21.16 -3.39 12.00
C GLY A 113 -21.70 -3.73 10.62
N TRP A 114 -23.02 -3.60 10.41
CA TRP A 114 -23.64 -3.81 9.10
C TRP A 114 -23.16 -2.79 8.07
N ASN A 115 -23.01 -1.53 8.47
CA ASN A 115 -22.51 -0.47 7.61
C ASN A 115 -21.08 -0.76 7.13
N VAL A 116 -20.18 -1.19 8.03
CA VAL A 116 -18.82 -1.60 7.68
C VAL A 116 -18.82 -2.81 6.76
N LEU A 117 -19.63 -3.83 7.03
CA LEU A 117 -19.71 -5.04 6.19
C LEU A 117 -20.20 -4.71 4.77
N ALA A 118 -21.21 -3.85 4.64
CA ALA A 118 -21.73 -3.42 3.35
C ALA A 118 -20.65 -2.69 2.53
N SER A 119 -19.90 -1.78 3.17
CA SER A 119 -18.78 -1.08 2.53
C SER A 119 -17.67 -2.05 2.11
N LEU A 120 -17.29 -2.99 2.98
CA LEU A 120 -16.28 -4.02 2.67
C LEU A 120 -16.70 -4.92 1.51
N GLN A 121 -17.98 -5.29 1.44
CA GLN A 121 -18.52 -6.08 0.33
C GLN A 121 -18.37 -5.33 -1.01
N ARG A 122 -18.73 -4.04 -1.04
CA ARG A 122 -18.55 -3.20 -2.25
C ARG A 122 -17.08 -3.07 -2.65
N VAL A 123 -16.23 -2.84 -1.66
CA VAL A 123 -14.77 -2.78 -1.88
C VAL A 123 -14.27 -4.10 -2.46
N ALA A 124 -14.63 -5.23 -1.88
CA ALA A 124 -14.20 -6.55 -2.36
C ALA A 124 -14.62 -6.80 -3.82
N ILE A 125 -15.86 -6.45 -4.18
CA ILE A 125 -16.36 -6.61 -5.55
C ILE A 125 -15.65 -5.65 -6.52
N GLY A 126 -15.64 -4.35 -6.23
CA GLY A 126 -15.05 -3.33 -7.13
C GLY A 126 -13.55 -3.52 -7.31
N PHE A 127 -12.83 -3.81 -6.21
CA PHE A 127 -11.42 -4.15 -6.23
C PHE A 127 -11.14 -5.47 -6.97
N GLY A 128 -11.95 -6.51 -6.73
CA GLY A 128 -11.82 -7.79 -7.42
C GLY A 128 -11.98 -7.66 -8.92
N LEU A 129 -12.96 -6.88 -9.38
CA LEU A 129 -13.13 -6.55 -10.80
C LEU A 129 -11.94 -5.76 -11.35
N ALA A 130 -11.42 -4.78 -10.58
CA ALA A 130 -10.24 -4.02 -10.97
C ALA A 130 -8.99 -4.90 -11.09
N ALA A 131 -8.82 -5.88 -10.20
CA ALA A 131 -7.73 -6.85 -10.26
C ALA A 131 -7.86 -7.76 -11.48
N LEU A 132 -9.07 -8.27 -11.73
CA LEU A 132 -9.36 -9.17 -12.85
C LEU A 132 -9.06 -8.53 -14.21
N VAL A 133 -9.30 -7.24 -14.37
CA VAL A 133 -9.05 -6.50 -15.61
C VAL A 133 -7.68 -5.82 -15.61
N GLY A 134 -7.33 -5.15 -14.51
CA GLY A 134 -6.15 -4.31 -14.42
C GLY A 134 -4.83 -5.10 -14.45
N ILE A 135 -4.79 -6.26 -13.79
CA ILE A 135 -3.57 -7.08 -13.77
C ILE A 135 -3.27 -7.64 -15.18
N PRO A 136 -4.19 -8.33 -15.89
CA PRO A 136 -3.94 -8.77 -17.25
C PRO A 136 -3.63 -7.63 -18.22
N ALA A 137 -4.35 -6.51 -18.12
CA ALA A 137 -4.07 -5.32 -18.92
C ALA A 137 -2.67 -4.76 -18.65
N GLY A 138 -2.25 -4.71 -17.38
CA GLY A 138 -0.90 -4.30 -17.00
C GLY A 138 0.19 -5.21 -17.58
N PHE A 139 -0.01 -6.54 -17.55
CA PHE A 139 0.90 -7.48 -18.21
C PHE A 139 0.97 -7.24 -19.72
N ALA A 140 -0.17 -7.05 -20.39
CA ALA A 140 -0.21 -6.80 -21.83
C ALA A 140 0.48 -5.47 -22.19
N ILE A 141 0.17 -4.39 -21.48
CA ILE A 141 0.77 -3.05 -21.68
C ILE A 141 2.29 -3.09 -21.39
N GLY A 142 2.72 -3.79 -20.36
CA GLY A 142 4.14 -3.93 -20.03
C GLY A 142 4.92 -4.78 -21.03
N ARG A 143 4.27 -5.81 -21.63
CA ARG A 143 4.91 -6.77 -22.55
C ARG A 143 5.01 -6.24 -23.98
N PHE A 144 3.99 -5.51 -24.46
CA PHE A 144 3.90 -5.07 -25.85
C PHE A 144 4.11 -3.56 -25.96
N GLU A 145 5.20 -3.16 -26.58
CA GLU A 145 5.57 -1.74 -26.74
C GLU A 145 4.47 -0.94 -27.48
N PHE A 146 3.79 -1.55 -28.43
CA PHE A 146 2.67 -0.92 -29.14
C PHE A 146 1.54 -0.55 -28.17
N LEU A 147 1.13 -1.47 -27.29
CA LEU A 147 0.09 -1.20 -26.28
C LEU A 147 0.55 -0.15 -25.27
N SER A 148 1.83 -0.21 -24.85
CA SER A 148 2.41 0.78 -23.97
C SER A 148 2.33 2.18 -24.55
N ARG A 149 2.76 2.36 -25.79
CA ARG A 149 2.69 3.66 -26.51
C ARG A 149 1.26 4.14 -26.71
N MET A 150 0.31 3.24 -26.93
CA MET A 150 -1.10 3.55 -27.14
C MET A 150 -1.81 3.95 -25.84
N PHE A 151 -1.59 3.20 -24.75
CA PHE A 151 -2.34 3.37 -23.51
C PHE A 151 -1.69 4.33 -22.51
N ASN A 152 -0.36 4.53 -22.52
CA ASN A 152 0.31 5.43 -21.58
C ASN A 152 -0.22 6.87 -21.60
N PRO A 153 -0.50 7.50 -22.76
CA PRO A 153 -1.11 8.84 -22.77
C PRO A 153 -2.51 8.87 -22.13
N LEU A 154 -3.33 7.83 -22.38
CA LEU A 154 -4.67 7.71 -21.81
C LEU A 154 -4.63 7.50 -20.29
N ILE A 155 -3.74 6.63 -19.82
CA ILE A 155 -3.50 6.40 -18.38
C ILE A 155 -3.06 7.71 -17.71
N SER A 156 -2.12 8.43 -18.33
CA SER A 156 -1.61 9.71 -17.81
C SER A 156 -2.69 10.79 -17.74
N LEU A 157 -3.64 10.77 -18.67
CA LEU A 157 -4.77 11.71 -18.71
C LEU A 157 -5.85 11.36 -17.67
N LEU A 158 -6.19 10.06 -17.53
CA LEU A 158 -7.33 9.62 -16.73
C LEU A 158 -6.98 9.35 -15.27
N ARG A 159 -5.74 8.99 -14.97
CA ARG A 159 -5.27 8.71 -13.61
C ARG A 159 -5.48 9.88 -12.62
N PRO A 160 -5.18 11.16 -12.96
CA PRO A 160 -5.35 12.28 -12.03
C PRO A 160 -6.81 12.72 -11.87
N VAL A 161 -7.75 12.15 -12.61
CA VAL A 161 -9.17 12.48 -12.48
C VAL A 161 -9.68 12.02 -11.12
N SER A 162 -10.35 12.94 -10.41
CA SER A 162 -10.93 12.62 -9.10
C SER A 162 -11.87 11.42 -9.19
N PRO A 163 -11.73 10.44 -8.29
CA PRO A 163 -12.63 9.30 -8.20
C PRO A 163 -14.10 9.67 -8.18
N LEU A 164 -14.45 10.71 -7.43
CA LEU A 164 -15.83 11.18 -7.28
C LEU A 164 -16.42 11.78 -8.56
N ALA A 165 -15.58 12.20 -9.52
CA ALA A 165 -16.05 12.65 -10.82
C ALA A 165 -16.64 11.49 -11.68
N TRP A 166 -16.25 10.26 -11.39
CA TRP A 166 -16.77 9.07 -12.06
C TRP A 166 -18.10 8.57 -11.49
N LEU A 167 -18.46 8.98 -10.27
CA LEU A 167 -19.67 8.53 -9.59
C LEU A 167 -20.96 8.93 -10.32
N PRO A 168 -21.15 10.20 -10.79
CA PRO A 168 -22.33 10.57 -11.56
C PRO A 168 -22.48 9.78 -12.86
N ILE A 169 -21.37 9.45 -13.52
CA ILE A 169 -21.37 8.60 -14.71
C ILE A 169 -21.85 7.20 -14.35
N GLY A 170 -21.36 6.64 -13.25
CA GLY A 170 -21.81 5.35 -12.71
C GLY A 170 -23.32 5.35 -12.40
N LEU A 171 -23.83 6.39 -11.75
CA LEU A 171 -25.26 6.54 -11.46
C LEU A 171 -26.12 6.61 -12.73
N LEU A 172 -25.65 7.33 -13.74
CA LEU A 172 -26.35 7.49 -15.01
C LEU A 172 -26.42 6.16 -15.78
N VAL A 173 -25.32 5.40 -15.79
CA VAL A 173 -25.20 4.13 -16.54
C VAL A 173 -25.94 3.01 -15.81
N PHE A 174 -25.70 2.84 -14.52
CA PHE A 174 -26.21 1.70 -13.75
C PHE A 174 -27.55 1.96 -13.05
N LYS A 175 -28.00 3.22 -12.97
CA LYS A 175 -29.27 3.64 -12.37
C LYS A 175 -29.50 3.12 -10.95
N GLY A 176 -28.43 2.91 -10.20
CA GLY A 176 -28.49 2.39 -8.84
C GLY A 176 -27.24 2.74 -8.02
N ALA A 177 -27.42 3.05 -6.74
CA ALA A 177 -26.37 3.48 -5.82
C ALA A 177 -25.26 2.43 -5.66
N ASN A 178 -25.64 1.17 -5.39
CA ASN A 178 -24.68 0.06 -5.20
C ASN A 178 -23.78 -0.19 -6.42
N PRO A 179 -24.32 -0.39 -7.65
CA PRO A 179 -23.48 -0.59 -8.82
C PRO A 179 -22.61 0.63 -9.14
N ALA A 180 -23.13 1.86 -8.93
CA ALA A 180 -22.37 3.09 -9.16
C ALA A 180 -21.18 3.22 -8.19
N ALA A 181 -21.37 2.88 -6.93
CA ALA A 181 -20.28 2.84 -5.95
C ALA A 181 -19.21 1.80 -6.32
N ILE A 182 -19.63 0.57 -6.69
CA ILE A 182 -18.72 -0.50 -7.15
C ILE A 182 -17.95 -0.05 -8.42
N TRP A 183 -18.62 0.59 -9.38
CA TRP A 183 -17.99 1.16 -10.56
C TRP A 183 -16.91 2.20 -10.21
N THR A 184 -17.21 3.08 -9.25
CA THR A 184 -16.27 4.12 -8.81
C THR A 184 -15.03 3.49 -8.17
N ILE A 185 -15.20 2.46 -7.34
CA ILE A 185 -14.08 1.67 -6.78
C ILE A 185 -13.27 1.02 -7.90
N PHE A 186 -13.94 0.39 -8.86
CA PHE A 186 -13.29 -0.26 -9.99
C PHE A 186 -12.39 0.69 -10.77
N ILE A 187 -12.94 1.85 -11.20
CA ILE A 187 -12.19 2.86 -11.97
C ILE A 187 -10.99 3.41 -11.20
N CYS A 188 -11.10 3.57 -9.89
CA CYS A 188 -10.00 4.10 -9.09
C CYS A 188 -8.91 3.07 -8.81
N SER A 189 -9.31 1.83 -8.62
CA SER A 189 -8.42 0.73 -8.26
C SER A 189 -7.66 0.16 -9.46
N ILE A 190 -8.20 0.33 -10.67
CA ILE A 190 -7.61 -0.26 -11.89
C ILE A 190 -6.25 0.38 -12.25
N TRP A 191 -6.09 1.70 -12.05
CA TRP A 191 -4.89 2.41 -12.43
C TRP A 191 -3.63 1.97 -11.68
N PRO A 192 -3.63 1.91 -10.33
CA PRO A 192 -2.48 1.39 -9.60
C PRO A 192 -2.10 -0.03 -10.02
N MET A 193 -3.08 -0.89 -10.31
CA MET A 193 -2.85 -2.27 -10.75
C MET A 193 -2.19 -2.33 -12.13
N ILE A 194 -2.75 -1.61 -13.12
CA ILE A 194 -2.18 -1.55 -14.48
C ILE A 194 -0.75 -1.02 -14.43
N ILE A 195 -0.54 0.12 -13.77
CA ILE A 195 0.75 0.82 -13.79
C ILE A 195 1.82 -0.01 -13.12
N ASN A 196 1.58 -0.52 -11.91
CA ASN A 196 2.59 -1.28 -11.18
C ASN A 196 2.89 -2.61 -11.87
N THR A 197 1.88 -3.29 -12.42
CA THR A 197 2.09 -4.52 -13.18
C THR A 197 2.89 -4.24 -14.46
N ALA A 198 2.54 -3.20 -15.22
CA ALA A 198 3.26 -2.84 -16.45
C ALA A 198 4.72 -2.46 -16.17
N VAL A 199 4.97 -1.65 -15.12
CA VAL A 199 6.33 -1.31 -14.67
C VAL A 199 7.10 -2.55 -14.25
N GLY A 200 6.46 -3.47 -13.54
CA GLY A 200 7.08 -4.75 -13.16
C GLY A 200 7.53 -5.54 -14.37
N VAL A 201 6.68 -5.68 -15.40
CA VAL A 201 7.00 -6.40 -16.63
C VAL A 201 8.16 -5.73 -17.38
N GLN A 202 8.16 -4.40 -17.47
CA GLN A 202 9.22 -3.64 -18.18
C GLN A 202 10.59 -3.71 -17.46
N ARG A 203 10.60 -4.00 -16.15
CA ARG A 203 11.84 -4.14 -15.36
C ARG A 203 12.47 -5.53 -15.42
N VAL A 204 11.83 -6.49 -16.04
CA VAL A 204 12.42 -7.83 -16.21
C VAL A 204 13.63 -7.73 -17.16
N PRO A 205 14.83 -8.17 -16.72
CA PRO A 205 16.04 -8.10 -17.56
C PRO A 205 15.87 -8.83 -18.90
N GLN A 206 16.35 -8.23 -19.97
CA GLN A 206 16.27 -8.82 -21.32
C GLN A 206 17.01 -10.15 -21.44
N ASP A 207 18.02 -10.37 -20.59
CA ASP A 207 18.78 -11.62 -20.57
C ASP A 207 17.90 -12.83 -20.27
N TYR A 208 16.94 -12.71 -19.35
CA TYR A 208 15.96 -13.78 -19.09
C TYR A 208 15.11 -14.09 -20.33
N MET A 209 14.74 -13.07 -21.08
CA MET A 209 13.95 -13.23 -22.32
C MET A 209 14.81 -13.84 -23.44
N ASN A 210 16.11 -13.49 -23.51
CA ASN A 210 17.05 -14.06 -24.46
C ASN A 210 17.28 -15.56 -24.18
N VAL A 211 17.52 -15.93 -22.92
CA VAL A 211 17.62 -17.33 -22.49
C VAL A 211 16.35 -18.12 -22.81
N ALA A 212 15.17 -17.54 -22.56
CA ALA A 212 13.90 -18.16 -22.87
C ALA A 212 13.75 -18.47 -24.38
N ARG A 213 14.22 -17.55 -25.25
CA ARG A 213 14.22 -17.75 -26.71
C ARG A 213 15.19 -18.86 -27.13
N VAL A 214 16.41 -18.89 -26.56
CA VAL A 214 17.39 -19.95 -26.86
C VAL A 214 16.86 -21.33 -26.46
N LEU A 215 16.13 -21.42 -25.36
CA LEU A 215 15.48 -22.63 -24.87
C LEU A 215 14.16 -22.96 -25.58
N ASN A 216 13.74 -22.15 -26.57
CA ASN A 216 12.46 -22.31 -27.27
C ASN A 216 11.27 -22.49 -26.30
N LEU A 217 11.23 -21.71 -25.22
CA LEU A 217 10.11 -21.77 -24.28
C LEU A 217 8.83 -21.21 -24.90
N SER A 218 7.70 -21.89 -24.67
CA SER A 218 6.40 -21.36 -25.08
C SER A 218 6.04 -20.09 -24.30
N GLU A 219 5.24 -19.18 -24.89
CA GLU A 219 4.80 -17.93 -24.23
C GLU A 219 4.15 -18.20 -22.87
N TRP A 220 3.41 -19.28 -22.70
CA TRP A 220 2.82 -19.68 -21.42
C TRP A 220 3.88 -20.05 -20.38
N LYS A 221 4.96 -20.73 -20.77
CA LYS A 221 6.09 -21.03 -19.88
C LYS A 221 6.87 -19.78 -19.53
N ILE A 222 7.07 -18.86 -20.47
CA ILE A 222 7.69 -17.56 -20.23
C ILE A 222 6.87 -16.78 -19.22
N PHE A 223 5.55 -16.71 -19.40
CA PHE A 223 4.64 -16.02 -18.48
C PHE A 223 4.70 -16.63 -17.08
N THR A 224 4.48 -17.94 -16.94
CA THR A 224 4.33 -18.59 -15.62
C THR A 224 5.65 -18.78 -14.87
N LYS A 225 6.77 -18.97 -15.56
CA LYS A 225 8.07 -19.30 -14.95
C LYS A 225 9.03 -18.12 -14.83
N ILE A 226 8.85 -17.09 -15.64
CA ILE A 226 9.76 -15.93 -15.70
C ILE A 226 9.02 -14.65 -15.34
N LEU A 227 8.00 -14.27 -16.13
CA LEU A 227 7.34 -12.96 -15.97
C LEU A 227 6.56 -12.88 -14.66
N PHE A 228 5.66 -13.82 -14.40
CA PHE A 228 4.79 -13.75 -13.23
C PHE A 228 5.58 -13.70 -11.91
N PRO A 229 6.56 -14.59 -11.64
CA PRO A 229 7.37 -14.51 -10.43
C PRO A 229 8.18 -13.21 -10.31
N ALA A 230 8.78 -12.75 -11.41
CA ALA A 230 9.58 -11.52 -11.43
C ALA A 230 8.73 -10.25 -11.23
N VAL A 231 7.49 -10.25 -11.69
CA VAL A 231 6.55 -9.12 -11.58
C VAL A 231 5.80 -9.11 -10.24
N LEU A 232 5.75 -10.23 -9.54
CA LEU A 232 4.96 -10.41 -8.32
C LEU A 232 5.17 -9.33 -7.26
N PRO A 233 6.39 -8.87 -6.91
CA PRO A 233 6.58 -7.79 -5.94
C PRO A 233 5.94 -6.46 -6.38
N TYR A 234 6.01 -6.15 -7.68
CA TYR A 234 5.38 -4.95 -8.25
C TYR A 234 3.86 -5.07 -8.27
N LEU A 235 3.36 -6.25 -8.62
CA LEU A 235 1.93 -6.56 -8.59
C LEU A 235 1.36 -6.39 -7.19
N LEU A 236 2.02 -6.94 -6.16
CA LEU A 236 1.63 -6.79 -4.76
C LEU A 236 1.63 -5.33 -4.31
N THR A 237 2.60 -4.53 -4.78
CA THR A 237 2.61 -3.08 -4.56
C THR A 237 1.39 -2.40 -5.19
N GLY A 238 1.05 -2.75 -6.43
CA GLY A 238 -0.13 -2.24 -7.12
C GLY A 238 -1.44 -2.60 -6.40
N VAL A 239 -1.56 -3.85 -5.96
CA VAL A 239 -2.68 -4.37 -5.17
C VAL A 239 -2.85 -3.59 -3.86
N ARG A 240 -1.77 -3.36 -3.12
CA ARG A 240 -1.79 -2.60 -1.87
C ARG A 240 -2.27 -1.17 -2.07
N LEU A 241 -1.73 -0.47 -3.07
CA LEU A 241 -2.15 0.89 -3.41
C LEU A 241 -3.63 0.94 -3.83
N ALA A 242 -4.08 -0.06 -4.59
CA ALA A 242 -5.44 -0.15 -5.08
C ALA A 242 -6.45 -0.37 -3.94
N VAL A 243 -6.16 -1.24 -2.95
CA VAL A 243 -7.05 -1.44 -1.79
C VAL A 243 -7.14 -0.19 -0.93
N GLY A 244 -6.00 0.48 -0.67
CA GLY A 244 -6.00 1.74 0.08
C GLY A 244 -6.86 2.80 -0.61
N THR A 245 -6.74 2.93 -1.94
CA THR A 245 -7.56 3.86 -2.74
C THR A 245 -9.03 3.45 -2.73
N ALA A 246 -9.34 2.16 -2.88
CA ALA A 246 -10.70 1.63 -2.86
C ALA A 246 -11.42 1.96 -1.56
N TRP A 247 -10.74 1.77 -0.42
CA TRP A 247 -11.30 2.05 0.90
C TRP A 247 -11.58 3.55 1.12
N LEU A 248 -10.67 4.44 0.69
CA LEU A 248 -10.90 5.87 0.75
C LEU A 248 -12.08 6.32 -0.12
N VAL A 249 -12.18 5.75 -1.31
CA VAL A 249 -13.17 6.15 -2.31
C VAL A 249 -14.56 5.68 -1.93
N ILE A 250 -14.72 4.48 -1.35
CA ILE A 250 -16.05 3.97 -1.00
C ILE A 250 -16.73 4.83 0.06
N VAL A 251 -16.00 5.28 1.08
CA VAL A 251 -16.55 6.15 2.12
C VAL A 251 -17.16 7.42 1.50
N ALA A 252 -16.41 8.08 0.61
CA ALA A 252 -16.88 9.29 -0.05
C ALA A 252 -18.04 9.03 -1.05
N ALA A 253 -18.01 7.90 -1.75
CA ALA A 253 -19.07 7.51 -2.68
C ALA A 253 -20.39 7.25 -1.94
N GLU A 254 -20.33 6.53 -0.81
CA GLU A 254 -21.51 6.22 0.02
C GLU A 254 -22.13 7.46 0.66
N MET A 255 -21.33 8.45 1.06
CA MET A 255 -21.84 9.75 1.53
C MET A 255 -22.73 10.43 0.49
N LEU A 256 -22.44 10.25 -0.80
CA LEU A 256 -23.15 10.90 -1.90
C LEU A 256 -24.31 10.05 -2.43
N THR A 257 -24.24 8.73 -2.33
CA THR A 257 -25.24 7.84 -2.93
C THR A 257 -26.31 7.39 -1.96
N GLY A 258 -26.06 7.47 -0.67
CA GLY A 258 -26.97 6.96 0.36
C GLY A 258 -26.99 5.43 0.48
N GLY A 259 -27.86 4.92 1.35
CA GLY A 259 -28.03 3.51 1.63
C GLY A 259 -27.13 3.00 2.77
N VAL A 260 -27.12 1.68 3.02
CA VAL A 260 -26.30 1.07 4.08
C VAL A 260 -24.83 1.14 3.70
N GLY A 261 -23.99 1.70 4.56
CA GLY A 261 -22.55 1.82 4.39
C GLY A 261 -21.94 2.82 5.37
N ILE A 262 -20.67 2.63 5.72
CA ILE A 262 -20.01 3.46 6.74
C ILE A 262 -19.93 4.94 6.32
N GLY A 263 -19.81 5.22 5.02
CA GLY A 263 -19.83 6.59 4.50
C GLY A 263 -21.19 7.24 4.64
N PHE A 264 -22.28 6.52 4.36
CA PHE A 264 -23.62 7.03 4.56
C PHE A 264 -23.94 7.22 6.05
N TRP A 265 -23.50 6.29 6.92
CA TRP A 265 -23.64 6.43 8.36
C TRP A 265 -22.98 7.71 8.89
N VAL A 266 -21.79 8.05 8.40
CA VAL A 266 -21.14 9.35 8.70
C VAL A 266 -21.97 10.53 8.27
N TRP A 267 -22.58 10.45 7.08
CA TRP A 267 -23.43 11.53 6.55
C TRP A 267 -24.72 11.69 7.33
N ASP A 268 -25.32 10.58 7.77
CA ASP A 268 -26.53 10.56 8.57
C ASP A 268 -26.27 11.15 9.96
N GLU A 269 -25.20 10.74 10.63
CA GLU A 269 -24.80 11.31 11.93
C GLU A 269 -24.44 12.81 11.84
N TRP A 270 -23.91 13.24 10.68
CA TRP A 270 -23.71 14.68 10.41
C TRP A 270 -25.04 15.43 10.34
N ASN A 271 -26.03 14.89 9.66
CA ASN A 271 -27.36 15.50 9.58
C ASN A 271 -28.08 15.52 10.93
N ASN A 272 -27.81 14.54 11.78
CA ASN A 272 -28.30 14.43 13.15
C ASN A 272 -27.50 15.30 14.14
N LEU A 273 -26.47 16.01 13.67
CA LEU A 273 -25.55 16.82 14.47
C LEU A 273 -24.82 16.03 15.58
N ASN A 274 -24.68 14.73 15.42
CA ASN A 274 -24.01 13.84 16.37
C ASN A 274 -22.52 13.73 16.05
N VAL A 275 -21.77 14.76 16.43
CA VAL A 275 -20.33 14.85 16.14
C VAL A 275 -19.55 13.73 16.85
N SER A 276 -20.00 13.23 18.01
CA SER A 276 -19.35 12.11 18.71
C SER A 276 -19.34 10.84 17.85
N SER A 277 -20.47 10.50 17.24
CA SER A 277 -20.59 9.34 16.33
C SER A 277 -19.74 9.52 15.06
N ILE A 278 -19.62 10.74 14.52
CA ILE A 278 -18.73 11.02 13.38
C ILE A 278 -17.27 10.71 13.74
N ILE A 279 -16.82 11.14 14.93
CA ILE A 279 -15.45 10.86 15.39
C ILE A 279 -15.24 9.36 15.57
N ILE A 280 -16.23 8.64 16.12
CA ILE A 280 -16.20 7.17 16.21
C ILE A 280 -16.05 6.54 14.83
N ALA A 281 -16.83 7.01 13.84
CA ALA A 281 -16.70 6.53 12.46
C ALA A 281 -15.30 6.74 11.89
N ILE A 282 -14.68 7.89 12.13
CA ILE A 282 -13.31 8.18 11.68
C ILE A 282 -12.33 7.13 12.23
N PHE A 283 -12.44 6.79 13.53
CA PHE A 283 -11.62 5.75 14.13
C PHE A 283 -11.91 4.37 13.53
N VAL A 284 -13.18 4.01 13.35
CA VAL A 284 -13.57 2.73 12.74
C VAL A 284 -13.05 2.63 11.31
N ILE A 285 -13.21 3.67 10.49
CA ILE A 285 -12.69 3.72 9.12
C ILE A 285 -11.16 3.54 9.11
N GLY A 286 -10.46 4.22 10.03
CA GLY A 286 -9.02 4.10 10.19
C GLY A 286 -8.58 2.69 10.60
N ILE A 287 -9.24 2.09 11.58
CA ILE A 287 -8.96 0.72 12.05
C ILE A 287 -9.22 -0.31 10.94
N VAL A 288 -10.34 -0.21 10.24
CA VAL A 288 -10.66 -1.13 9.12
C VAL A 288 -9.65 -0.97 8.00
N GLY A 289 -9.25 0.27 7.67
CA GLY A 289 -8.19 0.54 6.69
C GLY A 289 -6.85 -0.11 7.07
N LEU A 290 -6.44 0.02 8.32
CA LEU A 290 -5.25 -0.65 8.86
C LEU A 290 -5.34 -2.17 8.80
N LEU A 291 -6.50 -2.75 9.13
CA LEU A 291 -6.74 -4.19 9.06
C LEU A 291 -6.64 -4.71 7.63
N LEU A 292 -7.22 -3.98 6.66
CA LEU A 292 -7.09 -4.30 5.24
C LEU A 292 -5.63 -4.26 4.78
N GLU A 293 -4.89 -3.22 5.15
CA GLU A 293 -3.47 -3.09 4.82
C GLU A 293 -2.65 -4.24 5.43
N PHE A 294 -2.89 -4.55 6.70
CA PHE A 294 -2.19 -5.62 7.41
C PHE A 294 -2.51 -7.00 6.83
N ALA A 295 -3.76 -7.25 6.44
CA ALA A 295 -4.16 -8.48 5.76
C ALA A 295 -3.42 -8.64 4.42
N LEU A 296 -3.31 -7.57 3.64
CA LEU A 296 -2.57 -7.59 2.38
C LEU A 296 -1.07 -7.80 2.57
N ILE A 297 -0.46 -7.18 3.58
CA ILE A 297 0.95 -7.42 3.90
C ILE A 297 1.17 -8.89 4.25
N LYS A 298 0.31 -9.48 5.07
CA LYS A 298 0.39 -10.91 5.40
C LYS A 298 0.24 -11.80 4.16
N ILE A 299 -0.72 -11.49 3.29
CA ILE A 299 -0.88 -12.22 2.03
C ILE A 299 0.39 -12.06 1.17
N ALA A 300 0.92 -10.84 1.05
CA ALA A 300 2.13 -10.59 0.29
C ALA A 300 3.34 -11.40 0.82
N THR A 301 3.51 -11.51 2.14
CA THR A 301 4.62 -12.31 2.73
C THR A 301 4.51 -13.81 2.46
N LEU A 302 3.31 -14.34 2.20
CA LEU A 302 3.13 -15.74 1.81
C LEU A 302 3.63 -16.02 0.38
N PHE A 303 3.66 -15.00 -0.47
CA PHE A 303 4.05 -15.11 -1.88
C PHE A 303 5.46 -14.59 -2.18
N THR A 304 6.03 -13.76 -1.33
CA THR A 304 7.44 -13.36 -1.41
C THR A 304 8.27 -14.43 -0.69
N PHE A 305 8.86 -15.33 -1.45
CA PHE A 305 9.95 -16.17 -0.95
C PHE A 305 11.07 -15.20 -0.54
N GLU A 306 11.54 -15.32 0.71
CA GLU A 306 12.76 -14.63 1.15
C GLU A 306 13.87 -14.94 0.14
N GLU A 307 14.42 -13.90 -0.49
CA GLU A 307 15.73 -14.03 -1.11
C GLU A 307 16.68 -14.47 0.00
N VAL A 308 17.08 -15.74 -0.04
CA VAL A 308 18.11 -16.29 0.82
C VAL A 308 19.30 -15.37 0.66
N LYS A 309 19.63 -14.63 1.72
CA LYS A 309 20.87 -13.86 1.82
C LYS A 309 22.01 -14.86 1.69
N SER A 310 22.54 -14.98 0.47
CA SER A 310 23.82 -15.64 0.21
C SER A 310 24.97 -14.71 0.56
#